data_3132f0531f09e44f3d80175ab86f0c0b
#
_entry.id   3132f0531f09e44f3d80175ab86f0c0b
#
_cell.length_a   1.000
_cell.length_b   1.000
_cell.length_c   1.000
_cell.angle_alpha   90.00
_cell.angle_beta   90.00
_cell.angle_gamma   90.00
#
_symmetry.space_group_name_H-M   'P 1'
#
loop_
_entity.id
_entity.type
_entity.pdbx_description
1 polymer ?
#
loop_
_entity_poly.entity_id
_entity_poly.type
_entity_poly.pdbx_seq_one_letter_code
_entity_poly.pdbx_strand_id
1 'polypeptide(L)'
;MKITMRVTGPIAIAALLAMGCASEKADPPPDKGAAQEEKEDVNAITIRPEMAQRIKVGKPAMVDLADKLQVPSQVEVNEEKLVRIGSYVTGRIIDIYVMLGDTVEAGQPLARISSPELTQAQLAYLRASSLTTLAQKAAERAHHLLAADVIGVAEMQRRESELQVSRAELEAAADHLRLLGVDSKALKELAKEGTILPSVTINTPRSGIVIARNVITGQVVQPADQLFGVADLSSVWVVGDVPEQIARDVRVGQHVEINVPALGQTNFDGLIIFVADTVNPLTRTVMVRTMVENPRRRLKPDMLATMHIIDNPHKSLVVPETAVVRETNQDYVFIAQGDKRFLRVPVELGPEVADVRPVLKGLTPEQSIVVDGAFHLDNERKLAELE
;
A
#
# COMPACT_ATOMS: atom_id res chain seq x y z
N MET A 1 -0.11 38.86 22.88
CA MET A 1 -0.29 39.14 24.30
C MET A 1 0.59 38.16 25.07
N LYS A 2 1.74 38.67 25.56
CA LYS A 2 2.78 37.91 26.27
C LYS A 2 2.33 37.74 27.71
N ILE A 3 2.43 36.53 28.24
CA ILE A 3 2.51 36.34 29.70
C ILE A 3 3.59 35.32 29.98
N THR A 4 4.70 35.87 30.46
CA THR A 4 5.82 35.19 31.10
C THR A 4 5.48 35.00 32.57
N MET A 5 5.76 33.81 33.12
CA MET A 5 5.86 33.68 34.60
C MET A 5 7.06 32.76 34.93
N ARG A 6 8.11 33.41 35.42
CA ARG A 6 9.24 32.83 36.13
C ARG A 6 8.83 32.59 37.59
N VAL A 7 9.23 31.45 38.14
CA VAL A 7 9.48 31.33 39.59
C VAL A 7 10.76 30.57 39.80
N THR A 8 11.65 31.28 40.39
CA THR A 8 12.98 30.87 40.93
C THR A 8 12.87 30.49 42.40
N GLY A 9 13.75 29.62 42.86
CA GLY A 9 14.17 29.63 44.24
C GLY A 9 14.63 28.29 44.82
N PRO A 10 15.60 28.36 45.72
CA PRO A 10 16.74 27.43 45.66
C PRO A 10 17.03 26.72 47.02
N ILE A 11 18.07 25.85 46.99
CA ILE A 11 19.04 25.58 48.08
C ILE A 11 18.58 24.70 49.27
N ALA A 12 19.28 23.57 49.49
CA ALA A 12 20.10 23.40 50.66
C ALA A 12 20.98 22.13 50.61
N ILE A 13 22.24 22.39 50.76
CA ILE A 13 23.39 21.55 51.06
C ILE A 13 23.30 21.08 52.51
N ALA A 14 23.68 19.85 52.81
CA ALA A 14 24.25 19.47 54.10
C ALA A 14 25.17 18.27 53.92
N ALA A 15 26.44 18.52 54.05
CA ALA A 15 27.54 17.57 54.28
C ALA A 15 27.81 17.46 55.78
N LEU A 16 28.19 16.26 56.23
CA LEU A 16 28.99 16.02 57.45
C LEU A 16 29.52 14.57 57.36
N LEU A 17 30.80 14.31 57.09
CA LEU A 17 31.97 14.17 58.00
C LEU A 17 31.77 13.08 59.06
N ALA A 18 32.39 11.91 58.91
CA ALA A 18 33.75 11.43 59.19
C ALA A 18 33.95 10.88 60.64
N MET A 19 34.84 9.93 60.73
CA MET A 19 35.59 9.31 61.86
C MET A 19 35.04 7.89 62.16
N GLY A 20 35.82 6.79 62.11
CA GLY A 20 37.25 6.58 62.30
C GLY A 20 37.46 5.57 63.43
N CYS A 21 38.50 4.76 63.30
CA CYS A 21 39.13 3.81 64.28
C CYS A 21 38.66 2.38 64.17
N ALA A 22 39.47 1.48 63.72
CA ALA A 22 40.71 0.92 64.12
C ALA A 22 40.54 -0.51 64.65
N SER A 23 41.15 -1.41 63.95
CA SER A 23 41.96 -2.61 64.29
C SER A 23 41.57 -3.45 65.47
N GLU A 24 41.33 -4.74 65.22
CA GLU A 24 42.01 -5.79 66.04
C GLU A 24 42.12 -7.10 65.23
N LYS A 25 43.37 -7.63 65.19
CA LYS A 25 43.69 -8.95 64.63
C LYS A 25 43.34 -10.02 65.67
N ALA A 26 42.68 -11.07 65.25
CA ALA A 26 42.69 -12.34 65.94
C ALA A 26 42.84 -13.48 64.95
N ASP A 27 43.76 -14.38 65.19
CA ASP A 27 44.18 -15.55 64.45
C ASP A 27 43.11 -16.64 64.37
N PRO A 28 43.17 -17.54 63.36
CA PRO A 28 42.17 -18.52 63.07
C PRO A 28 42.32 -19.81 63.90
N PRO A 29 41.20 -20.49 64.23
CA PRO A 29 41.27 -21.89 64.66
C PRO A 29 41.16 -22.84 63.47
N PRO A 30 41.56 -24.11 63.61
CA PRO A 30 41.92 -24.99 62.50
C PRO A 30 40.79 -25.69 61.83
N ASP A 31 41.09 -25.93 60.60
CA ASP A 31 40.49 -26.85 59.63
C ASP A 31 39.71 -28.04 60.23
N LYS A 32 38.41 -28.08 59.94
CA LYS A 32 37.63 -29.32 59.85
C LYS A 32 36.94 -29.33 58.51
N GLY A 33 37.38 -30.29 57.68
CA GLY A 33 36.81 -30.55 56.36
C GLY A 33 35.29 -30.55 56.39
N ALA A 34 34.74 -29.52 55.77
CA ALA A 34 33.33 -29.51 55.34
C ALA A 34 33.27 -30.17 53.99
N ALA A 35 32.65 -31.32 53.93
CA ALA A 35 32.16 -31.93 52.72
C ALA A 35 31.35 -30.85 51.97
N GLN A 36 31.76 -30.55 50.75
CA GLN A 36 30.94 -29.80 49.83
C GLN A 36 29.69 -30.65 49.61
N GLU A 37 28.60 -30.30 50.25
CA GLU A 37 27.26 -30.63 49.72
C GLU A 37 27.16 -29.97 48.35
N GLU A 38 27.32 -30.75 47.28
CA GLU A 38 26.82 -30.40 45.96
C GLU A 38 25.33 -30.05 46.14
N LYS A 39 25.03 -28.76 46.09
CA LYS A 39 23.65 -28.33 45.90
C LYS A 39 23.17 -29.00 44.64
N GLU A 40 22.32 -30.02 44.78
CA GLU A 40 21.58 -30.59 43.64
C GLU A 40 20.92 -29.44 42.89
N ASP A 41 21.34 -29.24 41.65
CA ASP A 41 20.81 -28.23 40.80
C ASP A 41 19.36 -28.62 40.46
N VAL A 42 18.40 -27.92 41.01
CA VAL A 42 16.93 -28.19 40.89
C VAL A 42 16.50 -28.36 39.42
N ASN A 43 17.34 -27.91 38.49
CA ASN A 43 17.12 -28.06 37.05
C ASN A 43 17.78 -29.30 36.44
N ALA A 44 18.58 -30.08 37.21
CA ALA A 44 19.21 -31.30 36.73
C ALA A 44 18.39 -32.54 37.12
N ILE A 45 18.12 -33.39 36.13
CA ILE A 45 17.38 -34.63 36.36
C ILE A 45 18.21 -35.85 35.95
N THR A 46 18.18 -36.89 36.75
CA THR A 46 18.82 -38.17 36.43
C THR A 46 17.70 -39.22 36.21
N ILE A 47 17.69 -39.82 35.02
CA ILE A 47 16.62 -40.74 34.61
C ILE A 47 16.92 -42.17 34.99
N ARG A 48 15.84 -42.96 35.22
CA ARG A 48 15.91 -44.40 35.39
C ARG A 48 16.16 -45.11 34.05
N PRO A 49 16.83 -46.25 34.00
CA PRO A 49 17.17 -46.95 32.73
C PRO A 49 15.97 -47.24 31.83
N GLU A 50 14.79 -47.44 32.39
CA GLU A 50 13.55 -47.75 31.67
C GLU A 50 13.02 -46.55 30.85
N MET A 51 13.31 -45.32 31.29
CA MET A 51 12.90 -44.11 30.59
C MET A 51 13.84 -43.72 29.45
N ALA A 52 15.07 -44.20 29.48
CA ALA A 52 16.03 -43.91 28.42
C ALA A 52 15.56 -44.35 27.01
N GLN A 53 14.68 -45.38 26.95
CA GLN A 53 14.10 -45.86 25.71
C GLN A 53 13.03 -44.90 25.10
N ARG A 54 12.49 -44.01 25.90
CA ARG A 54 11.42 -43.05 25.49
C ARG A 54 11.96 -41.68 25.15
N ILE A 55 13.26 -41.47 25.29
CA ILE A 55 13.91 -40.18 25.09
C ILE A 55 14.85 -40.31 23.91
N LYS A 56 14.71 -39.40 22.94
CA LYS A 56 15.67 -39.29 21.83
C LYS A 56 16.50 -38.05 22.03
N VAL A 57 17.80 -38.22 22.00
CA VAL A 57 18.80 -37.14 22.07
C VAL A 57 19.27 -36.87 20.65
N GLY A 58 19.35 -35.58 20.31
CA GLY A 58 19.84 -35.08 19.01
C GLY A 58 20.47 -33.72 19.18
N LYS A 59 20.85 -33.11 18.07
CA LYS A 59 21.30 -31.72 18.04
C LYS A 59 20.25 -30.81 17.44
N PRO A 60 20.17 -29.55 17.84
CA PRO A 60 19.40 -28.55 17.14
C PRO A 60 19.85 -28.50 15.67
N ALA A 61 18.91 -28.34 14.76
CA ALA A 61 19.21 -28.28 13.34
C ALA A 61 19.37 -26.82 12.87
N MET A 62 20.26 -26.59 11.91
CA MET A 62 20.29 -25.33 11.16
C MET A 62 19.43 -25.49 9.93
N VAL A 63 18.37 -24.71 9.82
CA VAL A 63 17.42 -24.75 8.71
C VAL A 63 17.29 -23.34 8.13
N ASP A 64 17.16 -23.26 6.81
CA ASP A 64 16.82 -22.00 6.15
C ASP A 64 15.32 -21.73 6.38
N LEU A 65 15.00 -20.80 7.26
CA LEU A 65 13.63 -20.36 7.55
C LEU A 65 13.37 -19.04 6.84
N ALA A 66 12.21 -18.94 6.22
CA ALA A 66 11.65 -17.69 5.75
C ALA A 66 10.51 -17.28 6.70
N ASP A 67 10.67 -16.18 7.40
CA ASP A 67 9.60 -15.65 8.23
C ASP A 67 8.48 -15.12 7.32
N LYS A 68 7.24 -15.47 7.63
CA LYS A 68 6.06 -14.94 6.96
C LYS A 68 5.48 -13.81 7.79
N LEU A 69 5.69 -12.59 7.33
CA LEU A 69 5.09 -11.40 7.94
C LEU A 69 3.65 -11.27 7.46
N GLN A 70 2.69 -11.30 8.39
CA GLN A 70 1.28 -11.10 8.09
C GLN A 70 0.93 -9.61 8.21
N VAL A 71 0.43 -9.03 7.12
CA VAL A 71 0.08 -7.61 7.03
C VAL A 71 -1.39 -7.48 6.66
N PRO A 72 -2.21 -6.81 7.49
CA PRO A 72 -3.56 -6.44 7.10
C PRO A 72 -3.52 -5.58 5.85
N SER A 73 -4.38 -5.88 4.89
CA SER A 73 -4.32 -5.29 3.55
C SER A 73 -5.73 -5.10 2.98
N GLN A 74 -5.81 -4.27 1.96
CA GLN A 74 -7.05 -4.01 1.22
C GLN A 74 -6.78 -4.06 -0.27
N VAL A 75 -7.74 -4.59 -1.02
CA VAL A 75 -7.72 -4.55 -2.48
C VAL A 75 -8.14 -3.15 -2.92
N GLU A 76 -7.34 -2.51 -3.75
CA GLU A 76 -7.61 -1.19 -4.32
C GLU A 76 -7.61 -1.24 -5.84
N VAL A 77 -8.24 -0.24 -6.44
CA VAL A 77 -8.18 -0.05 -7.89
C VAL A 77 -6.75 0.30 -8.29
N ASN A 78 -6.25 -0.31 -9.36
CA ASN A 78 -5.02 0.17 -9.97
C ASN A 78 -5.26 1.58 -10.55
N GLU A 79 -4.72 2.62 -9.89
CA GLU A 79 -4.92 4.01 -10.29
C GLU A 79 -4.35 4.34 -11.68
N GLU A 80 -3.34 3.60 -12.16
CA GLU A 80 -2.83 3.76 -13.52
C GLU A 80 -3.84 3.31 -14.58
N LYS A 81 -4.79 2.46 -14.19
CA LYS A 81 -5.87 1.95 -15.02
C LYS A 81 -7.23 2.59 -14.71
N LEU A 82 -7.27 3.57 -13.81
CA LEU A 82 -8.46 4.33 -13.45
C LEU A 82 -8.51 5.64 -14.23
N VAL A 83 -9.67 5.95 -14.81
CA VAL A 83 -9.95 7.26 -15.39
C VAL A 83 -11.14 7.87 -14.65
N ARG A 84 -10.94 9.07 -14.13
CA ARG A 84 -11.99 9.92 -13.57
C ARG A 84 -12.49 10.86 -14.67
N ILE A 85 -13.76 10.76 -15.02
CA ILE A 85 -14.36 11.48 -16.13
C ILE A 85 -15.22 12.61 -15.54
N GLY A 86 -14.86 13.84 -15.88
CA GLY A 86 -15.56 15.05 -15.45
C GLY A 86 -16.38 15.70 -16.57
N SER A 87 -17.04 16.80 -16.24
CA SER A 87 -17.70 17.67 -17.21
C SER A 87 -16.70 18.67 -17.81
N TYR A 88 -16.84 18.94 -19.11
CA TYR A 88 -16.11 20.00 -19.79
C TYR A 88 -16.91 21.32 -19.80
N VAL A 89 -18.21 21.26 -19.51
CA VAL A 89 -19.12 22.39 -19.62
C VAL A 89 -20.00 22.52 -18.39
N THR A 90 -20.46 23.73 -18.12
CA THR A 90 -21.58 23.94 -17.19
C THR A 90 -22.89 23.61 -17.90
N GLY A 91 -23.71 22.72 -17.31
CA GLY A 91 -24.96 22.33 -17.92
C GLY A 91 -25.77 21.33 -17.10
N ARG A 92 -26.90 20.94 -17.67
CA ARG A 92 -27.83 19.96 -17.07
C ARG A 92 -27.65 18.60 -17.73
N ILE A 93 -27.53 17.55 -16.93
CA ILE A 93 -27.58 16.16 -17.43
C ILE A 93 -28.96 15.87 -18.00
N ILE A 94 -28.99 15.52 -19.29
CA ILE A 94 -30.26 15.16 -20.00
C ILE A 94 -30.47 13.66 -19.93
N ASP A 95 -29.41 12.92 -20.32
CA ASP A 95 -29.44 11.46 -20.40
C ASP A 95 -28.19 10.87 -19.77
N ILE A 96 -28.36 9.67 -19.23
CA ILE A 96 -27.26 8.80 -18.75
C ILE A 96 -27.43 7.45 -19.43
N TYR A 97 -26.39 6.97 -20.09
CA TYR A 97 -26.43 5.75 -20.93
C TYR A 97 -25.84 4.53 -20.24
N VAL A 98 -25.20 4.70 -19.06
CA VAL A 98 -24.51 3.63 -18.34
C VAL A 98 -24.90 3.57 -16.87
N MET A 99 -24.82 2.38 -16.32
CA MET A 99 -25.02 2.11 -14.89
C MET A 99 -23.70 1.71 -14.22
N LEU A 100 -23.71 1.71 -12.88
CA LEU A 100 -22.62 1.18 -12.10
C LEU A 100 -22.44 -0.32 -12.40
N GLY A 101 -21.24 -0.74 -12.71
CA GLY A 101 -20.89 -2.13 -13.05
C GLY A 101 -20.92 -2.43 -14.56
N ASP A 102 -21.43 -1.53 -15.40
CA ASP A 102 -21.42 -1.74 -16.85
C ASP A 102 -19.98 -1.78 -17.40
N THR A 103 -19.79 -2.65 -18.38
CA THR A 103 -18.55 -2.67 -19.18
C THR A 103 -18.72 -1.70 -20.35
N VAL A 104 -17.72 -0.82 -20.53
CA VAL A 104 -17.72 0.21 -21.57
C VAL A 104 -16.45 0.13 -22.42
N GLU A 105 -16.57 0.53 -23.69
CA GLU A 105 -15.46 0.61 -24.65
C GLU A 105 -14.96 2.05 -24.79
N ALA A 106 -13.71 2.24 -25.18
CA ALA A 106 -13.16 3.56 -25.45
C ALA A 106 -13.99 4.31 -26.52
N GLY A 107 -14.34 5.55 -26.24
CA GLY A 107 -15.22 6.37 -27.09
C GLY A 107 -16.72 6.16 -26.85
N GLN A 108 -17.13 5.20 -26.04
CA GLN A 108 -18.56 4.96 -25.76
C GLN A 108 -19.17 6.13 -24.98
N PRO A 109 -20.41 6.57 -25.34
CA PRO A 109 -21.13 7.62 -24.64
C PRO A 109 -21.57 7.17 -23.24
N LEU A 110 -21.31 8.02 -22.23
CA LEU A 110 -21.70 7.81 -20.84
C LEU A 110 -22.90 8.67 -20.44
N ALA A 111 -22.90 9.93 -20.85
CA ALA A 111 -23.96 10.89 -20.56
C ALA A 111 -24.04 11.98 -21.61
N ARG A 112 -25.16 12.69 -21.61
CA ARG A 112 -25.42 13.87 -22.45
C ARG A 112 -25.75 15.06 -21.57
N ILE A 113 -25.09 16.21 -21.83
CA ILE A 113 -25.24 17.44 -21.06
C ILE A 113 -25.78 18.54 -21.97
N SER A 114 -26.84 19.21 -21.57
CA SER A 114 -27.32 20.44 -22.20
C SER A 114 -26.60 21.64 -21.61
N SER A 115 -25.97 22.45 -22.47
CA SER A 115 -25.16 23.61 -22.04
C SER A 115 -25.53 24.87 -22.82
N PRO A 116 -25.98 25.93 -22.16
CA PRO A 116 -26.15 27.24 -22.78
C PRO A 116 -24.83 27.83 -23.29
N GLU A 117 -23.72 27.59 -22.56
CA GLU A 117 -22.37 28.02 -22.94
C GLU A 117 -21.94 27.41 -24.28
N LEU A 118 -22.16 26.10 -24.47
CA LEU A 118 -21.92 25.42 -25.73
C LEU A 118 -22.71 26.06 -26.88
N THR A 119 -23.98 26.37 -26.64
CA THR A 119 -24.86 27.02 -27.65
C THR A 119 -24.31 28.38 -28.07
N GLN A 120 -23.85 29.19 -27.10
CA GLN A 120 -23.25 30.51 -27.36
C GLN A 120 -21.94 30.39 -28.12
N ALA A 121 -21.08 29.44 -27.74
CA ALA A 121 -19.81 29.19 -28.43
C ALA A 121 -20.01 28.75 -29.89
N GLN A 122 -21.00 27.88 -30.16
CA GLN A 122 -21.33 27.47 -31.50
C GLN A 122 -21.85 28.66 -32.36
N LEU A 123 -22.67 29.53 -31.78
CA LEU A 123 -23.15 30.73 -32.46
C LEU A 123 -21.96 31.69 -32.78
N ALA A 124 -21.04 31.87 -31.84
CA ALA A 124 -19.84 32.69 -32.05
C ALA A 124 -18.98 32.12 -33.19
N TYR A 125 -18.77 30.80 -33.24
CA TYR A 125 -18.07 30.13 -34.32
C TYR A 125 -18.72 30.33 -35.69
N LEU A 126 -20.06 30.15 -35.80
CA LEU A 126 -20.79 30.33 -37.05
C LEU A 126 -20.72 31.79 -37.55
N ARG A 127 -20.76 32.78 -36.64
CA ARG A 127 -20.58 34.19 -36.98
C ARG A 127 -19.17 34.44 -37.50
N ALA A 128 -18.14 33.98 -36.82
CA ALA A 128 -16.75 34.12 -37.25
C ALA A 128 -16.51 33.44 -38.60
N SER A 129 -17.06 32.26 -38.84
CA SER A 129 -16.99 31.55 -40.11
C SER A 129 -17.63 32.35 -41.27
N SER A 130 -18.80 32.94 -41.03
CA SER A 130 -19.47 33.78 -42.03
C SER A 130 -18.70 35.04 -42.36
N LEU A 131 -18.12 35.73 -41.33
CA LEU A 131 -17.28 36.91 -41.49
C LEU A 131 -15.99 36.57 -42.25
N THR A 132 -15.36 35.45 -41.93
CA THR A 132 -14.15 34.96 -42.61
C THR A 132 -14.44 34.72 -44.10
N THR A 133 -15.57 34.08 -44.42
CA THR A 133 -15.98 33.85 -45.79
C THR A 133 -16.23 35.12 -46.53
N LEU A 134 -16.86 36.13 -45.91
CA LEU A 134 -17.08 37.45 -46.50
C LEU A 134 -15.76 38.18 -46.75
N ALA A 135 -14.86 38.20 -45.76
CA ALA A 135 -13.52 38.82 -45.87
C ALA A 135 -12.66 38.15 -46.93
N GLN A 136 -12.71 36.84 -47.05
CA GLN A 136 -12.03 36.08 -48.10
C GLN A 136 -12.48 36.50 -49.49
N LYS A 137 -13.80 36.54 -49.72
CA LYS A 137 -14.37 36.97 -51.02
C LYS A 137 -14.01 38.46 -51.30
N ALA A 138 -13.92 39.30 -50.26
CA ALA A 138 -13.52 40.69 -50.43
C ALA A 138 -12.04 40.83 -50.82
N ALA A 139 -11.16 40.04 -50.17
CA ALA A 139 -9.73 39.99 -50.51
C ALA A 139 -9.49 39.44 -51.91
N GLU A 140 -10.16 38.37 -52.29
CA GLU A 140 -10.11 37.80 -53.65
C GLU A 140 -10.53 38.85 -54.72
N ARG A 141 -11.66 39.57 -54.50
CA ARG A 141 -12.06 40.65 -55.37
C ARG A 141 -11.03 41.79 -55.45
N ALA A 142 -10.44 42.16 -54.30
CA ALA A 142 -9.40 43.21 -54.26
C ALA A 142 -8.19 42.82 -55.08
N HIS A 143 -7.74 41.56 -55.03
CA HIS A 143 -6.67 41.05 -55.89
C HIS A 143 -7.00 41.18 -57.37
N HIS A 144 -8.21 40.80 -57.79
CA HIS A 144 -8.63 40.94 -59.18
C HIS A 144 -8.72 42.40 -59.64
N LEU A 145 -9.19 43.33 -58.76
CA LEU A 145 -9.30 44.74 -59.07
C LEU A 145 -7.89 45.45 -59.12
N LEU A 146 -6.98 45.01 -58.26
CA LEU A 146 -5.57 45.48 -58.33
C LEU A 146 -4.92 45.03 -59.63
N ALA A 147 -5.10 43.78 -60.05
CA ALA A 147 -4.56 43.28 -61.30
C ALA A 147 -5.15 43.99 -62.55
N ALA A 148 -6.33 44.59 -62.40
CA ALA A 148 -6.95 45.44 -63.43
C ALA A 148 -6.67 46.96 -63.28
N ASP A 149 -5.76 47.34 -62.41
CA ASP A 149 -5.41 48.71 -62.07
C ASP A 149 -6.59 49.62 -61.60
N VAL A 150 -7.63 48.99 -60.99
CA VAL A 150 -8.83 49.69 -60.51
C VAL A 150 -8.66 50.20 -59.07
N ILE A 151 -7.86 49.51 -58.26
CA ILE A 151 -7.56 49.88 -56.86
C ILE A 151 -6.05 49.96 -56.61
N GLY A 152 -5.62 50.73 -55.60
CA GLY A 152 -4.24 50.75 -55.16
C GLY A 152 -3.84 49.65 -54.26
N VAL A 153 -2.52 49.36 -54.09
CA VAL A 153 -1.94 48.33 -53.23
C VAL A 153 -2.40 48.49 -51.78
N ALA A 154 -2.53 49.71 -51.29
CA ALA A 154 -2.97 49.97 -49.91
C ALA A 154 -4.37 49.42 -49.59
N GLU A 155 -5.32 49.49 -50.52
CA GLU A 155 -6.67 48.94 -50.38
C GLU A 155 -6.65 47.39 -50.40
N MET A 156 -5.85 46.81 -51.29
CA MET A 156 -5.65 45.35 -51.31
C MET A 156 -5.07 44.85 -49.98
N GLN A 157 -3.98 45.50 -49.51
CA GLN A 157 -3.36 45.13 -48.20
C GLN A 157 -4.31 45.29 -47.02
N ARG A 158 -5.20 46.27 -47.04
CA ARG A 158 -6.25 46.43 -46.03
C ARG A 158 -7.20 45.24 -46.03
N ARG A 159 -7.68 44.78 -47.20
CA ARG A 159 -8.57 43.58 -47.29
C ARG A 159 -7.88 42.30 -46.88
N GLU A 160 -6.60 42.13 -47.17
CA GLU A 160 -5.81 41.01 -46.69
C GLU A 160 -5.68 41.02 -45.15
N SER A 161 -5.41 42.20 -44.57
CA SER A 161 -5.34 42.34 -43.11
C SER A 161 -6.67 42.05 -42.45
N GLU A 162 -7.80 42.50 -42.99
CA GLU A 162 -9.16 42.17 -42.53
C GLU A 162 -9.41 40.67 -42.58
N LEU A 163 -8.99 39.98 -43.65
CA LEU A 163 -9.08 38.54 -43.77
C LEU A 163 -8.24 37.82 -42.72
N GLN A 164 -7.02 38.28 -42.47
CA GLN A 164 -6.16 37.70 -41.44
C GLN A 164 -6.76 37.80 -40.03
N VAL A 165 -7.33 38.97 -39.69
CA VAL A 165 -8.05 39.15 -38.40
C VAL A 165 -9.22 38.22 -38.30
N SER A 166 -10.07 38.13 -39.34
CA SER A 166 -11.25 37.25 -39.33
C SER A 166 -10.87 35.75 -39.21
N ARG A 167 -9.75 35.36 -39.84
CA ARG A 167 -9.23 33.97 -39.70
C ARG A 167 -8.77 33.68 -38.28
N ALA A 168 -8.09 34.62 -37.62
CA ALA A 168 -7.65 34.47 -36.23
C ALA A 168 -8.87 34.36 -35.28
N GLU A 169 -9.92 35.16 -35.49
CA GLU A 169 -11.16 35.10 -34.73
C GLU A 169 -11.90 33.72 -34.91
N LEU A 170 -11.91 33.21 -36.14
CA LEU A 170 -12.50 31.90 -36.43
C LEU A 170 -11.73 30.77 -35.72
N GLU A 171 -10.41 30.79 -35.76
CA GLU A 171 -9.58 29.79 -35.11
C GLU A 171 -9.75 29.86 -33.58
N ALA A 172 -9.76 31.06 -33.00
CA ALA A 172 -10.02 31.25 -31.57
C ALA A 172 -11.40 30.69 -31.15
N ALA A 173 -12.44 30.93 -31.98
CA ALA A 173 -13.77 30.36 -31.73
C ALA A 173 -13.80 28.80 -31.86
N ALA A 174 -13.04 28.26 -32.82
CA ALA A 174 -12.87 26.84 -33.00
C ALA A 174 -12.18 26.18 -31.80
N ASP A 175 -11.09 26.79 -31.31
CA ASP A 175 -10.36 26.33 -30.13
C ASP A 175 -11.23 26.37 -28.88
N HIS A 176 -12.02 27.41 -28.71
CA HIS A 176 -12.98 27.48 -27.62
C HIS A 176 -13.97 26.31 -27.65
N LEU A 177 -14.53 25.94 -28.81
CA LEU A 177 -15.39 24.77 -28.94
C LEU A 177 -14.67 23.46 -28.65
N ARG A 178 -13.40 23.30 -29.04
CA ARG A 178 -12.59 22.13 -28.68
C ARG A 178 -12.42 21.99 -27.17
N LEU A 179 -12.17 23.09 -26.46
CA LEU A 179 -12.10 23.09 -24.99
C LEU A 179 -13.43 22.68 -24.34
N LEU A 180 -14.57 23.00 -24.95
CA LEU A 180 -15.90 22.55 -24.50
C LEU A 180 -16.23 21.11 -24.89
N GLY A 181 -15.26 20.36 -25.44
CA GLY A 181 -15.44 18.94 -25.78
C GLY A 181 -16.04 18.66 -27.14
N VAL A 182 -16.14 19.64 -28.04
CA VAL A 182 -16.57 19.45 -29.42
C VAL A 182 -15.41 18.90 -30.24
N ASP A 183 -15.56 17.71 -30.76
CA ASP A 183 -14.54 17.07 -31.59
C ASP A 183 -14.42 17.70 -32.99
N SER A 184 -13.34 17.38 -33.71
CA SER A 184 -13.09 17.93 -35.04
C SER A 184 -14.11 17.51 -36.08
N LYS A 185 -14.84 16.39 -35.89
CA LYS A 185 -15.88 15.95 -36.78
C LYS A 185 -17.15 16.78 -36.59
N ALA A 186 -17.59 16.93 -35.33
CA ALA A 186 -18.72 17.76 -34.97
C ALA A 186 -18.52 19.24 -35.39
N LEU A 187 -17.27 19.76 -35.27
CA LEU A 187 -16.92 21.10 -35.71
C LEU A 187 -17.08 21.28 -37.23
N LYS A 188 -16.69 20.28 -38.03
CA LYS A 188 -16.88 20.31 -39.48
C LYS A 188 -18.36 20.18 -39.88
N GLU A 189 -19.11 19.37 -39.17
CA GLU A 189 -20.57 19.23 -39.38
C GLU A 189 -21.28 20.56 -39.04
N LEU A 190 -20.91 21.20 -37.92
CA LEU A 190 -21.41 22.52 -37.53
C LEU A 190 -21.14 23.58 -38.64
N ALA A 191 -19.90 23.61 -39.17
CA ALA A 191 -19.53 24.53 -40.23
C ALA A 191 -20.31 24.31 -41.53
N LYS A 192 -20.63 23.04 -41.86
CA LYS A 192 -21.33 22.65 -43.07
C LYS A 192 -22.82 22.87 -42.99
N GLU A 193 -23.44 22.44 -41.86
CA GLU A 193 -24.90 22.39 -41.73
C GLU A 193 -25.45 23.66 -41.04
N GLY A 194 -24.65 24.36 -40.28
CA GLY A 194 -25.08 25.56 -39.54
C GLY A 194 -26.04 25.25 -38.39
N THR A 195 -26.24 23.96 -38.06
CA THR A 195 -27.22 23.55 -37.04
C THR A 195 -26.54 23.52 -35.66
N ILE A 196 -27.08 24.30 -34.74
CA ILE A 196 -26.59 24.37 -33.35
C ILE A 196 -27.16 23.18 -32.55
N LEU A 197 -26.29 22.40 -31.94
CA LEU A 197 -26.65 21.32 -31.03
C LEU A 197 -26.48 21.79 -29.57
N PRO A 198 -27.55 21.89 -28.77
CA PRO A 198 -27.50 22.47 -27.44
C PRO A 198 -26.89 21.51 -26.38
N SER A 199 -26.39 20.35 -26.80
CA SER A 199 -25.88 19.33 -25.91
C SER A 199 -24.57 18.74 -26.41
N VAL A 200 -23.72 18.36 -25.44
CA VAL A 200 -22.46 17.62 -25.62
C VAL A 200 -22.55 16.26 -24.99
N THR A 201 -21.91 15.27 -25.61
CA THR A 201 -21.82 13.90 -25.11
C THR A 201 -20.50 13.73 -24.38
N ILE A 202 -20.55 13.19 -23.17
CA ILE A 202 -19.39 12.80 -22.40
C ILE A 202 -19.09 11.34 -22.71
N ASN A 203 -17.91 11.09 -23.26
CA ASN A 203 -17.47 9.75 -23.66
C ASN A 203 -16.36 9.27 -22.74
N THR A 204 -16.22 7.94 -22.58
CA THR A 204 -15.06 7.38 -21.89
C THR A 204 -13.83 7.34 -22.78
N PRO A 205 -12.65 7.80 -22.34
CA PRO A 205 -11.42 7.70 -23.13
C PRO A 205 -10.79 6.31 -23.13
N ARG A 206 -11.23 5.41 -22.24
CA ARG A 206 -10.70 4.04 -22.09
C ARG A 206 -11.80 3.02 -21.92
N SER A 207 -11.52 1.80 -22.34
CA SER A 207 -12.36 0.64 -22.04
C SER A 207 -12.18 0.22 -20.59
N GLY A 208 -13.24 -0.26 -19.95
CA GLY A 208 -13.21 -0.71 -18.56
C GLY A 208 -14.59 -0.94 -17.98
N ILE A 209 -14.69 -0.89 -16.67
CA ILE A 209 -15.94 -1.01 -15.91
C ILE A 209 -16.24 0.32 -15.24
N VAL A 210 -17.50 0.71 -15.23
CA VAL A 210 -17.99 1.88 -14.50
C VAL A 210 -18.00 1.53 -13.01
N ILE A 211 -17.01 2.03 -12.27
CA ILE A 211 -16.85 1.78 -10.82
C ILE A 211 -17.44 2.90 -9.96
N ALA A 212 -17.67 4.08 -10.53
CA ALA A 212 -18.30 5.20 -9.85
C ALA A 212 -19.23 5.95 -10.81
N ARG A 213 -20.41 6.33 -10.32
CA ARG A 213 -21.38 7.19 -11.00
C ARG A 213 -21.92 8.20 -9.99
N ASN A 214 -21.48 9.44 -10.10
CA ASN A 214 -21.77 10.52 -9.14
C ASN A 214 -22.77 11.52 -9.68
N VAL A 215 -23.57 11.13 -10.69
CA VAL A 215 -24.52 12.01 -11.37
C VAL A 215 -25.87 11.34 -11.54
N ILE A 216 -26.90 12.19 -11.57
CA ILE A 216 -28.28 11.79 -11.86
C ILE A 216 -28.86 12.66 -12.99
N THR A 217 -29.84 12.13 -13.73
CA THR A 217 -30.56 12.89 -14.76
C THR A 217 -31.23 14.11 -14.14
N GLY A 218 -31.13 15.25 -14.80
CA GLY A 218 -31.67 16.54 -14.35
C GLY A 218 -30.73 17.35 -13.46
N GLN A 219 -29.65 16.78 -12.95
CA GLN A 219 -28.64 17.48 -12.16
C GLN A 219 -27.89 18.52 -13.00
N VAL A 220 -27.57 19.65 -12.39
CA VAL A 220 -26.67 20.65 -12.97
C VAL A 220 -25.25 20.33 -12.52
N VAL A 221 -24.33 20.30 -13.48
CA VAL A 221 -22.90 20.01 -13.28
C VAL A 221 -22.06 21.16 -13.79
N GLN A 222 -20.82 21.25 -13.26
CA GLN A 222 -19.83 22.27 -13.63
C GLN A 222 -18.53 21.60 -14.07
N PRO A 223 -17.64 22.31 -14.78
CA PRO A 223 -16.29 21.85 -15.05
C PRO A 223 -15.60 21.43 -13.75
N ALA A 224 -14.85 20.30 -13.79
CA ALA A 224 -14.21 19.64 -12.67
C ALA A 224 -15.10 18.78 -11.77
N ASP A 225 -16.43 18.81 -11.87
CA ASP A 225 -17.28 17.80 -11.22
C ASP A 225 -16.94 16.41 -11.76
N GLN A 226 -16.60 15.48 -10.88
CA GLN A 226 -16.36 14.09 -11.26
C GLN A 226 -17.69 13.39 -11.48
N LEU A 227 -17.96 12.99 -12.74
CA LEU A 227 -19.23 12.37 -13.15
C LEU A 227 -19.15 10.85 -13.06
N PHE A 228 -18.08 10.26 -13.62
CA PHE A 228 -17.88 8.81 -13.68
C PHE A 228 -16.46 8.43 -13.31
N GLY A 229 -16.31 7.21 -12.83
CA GLY A 229 -15.04 6.51 -12.71
C GLY A 229 -15.07 5.25 -13.55
N VAL A 230 -14.15 5.09 -14.49
CA VAL A 230 -14.00 3.89 -15.31
C VAL A 230 -12.65 3.29 -15.06
N ALA A 231 -12.61 2.00 -14.69
CA ALA A 231 -11.38 1.29 -14.38
C ALA A 231 -11.27 -0.03 -15.15
N ASP A 232 -10.07 -0.35 -15.60
CA ASP A 232 -9.75 -1.70 -16.03
C ASP A 232 -9.34 -2.52 -14.80
N LEU A 233 -10.18 -3.47 -14.42
CA LEU A 233 -10.02 -4.35 -13.27
C LEU A 233 -9.29 -5.66 -13.61
N SER A 234 -8.60 -5.75 -14.74
CA SER A 234 -7.79 -6.92 -15.13
C SER A 234 -6.58 -7.13 -14.20
N SER A 235 -6.13 -6.07 -13.55
CA SER A 235 -5.19 -6.10 -12.43
C SER A 235 -5.66 -5.13 -11.35
N VAL A 236 -5.34 -5.44 -10.10
CA VAL A 236 -5.67 -4.62 -8.93
C VAL A 236 -4.42 -4.41 -8.09
N TRP A 237 -4.45 -3.40 -7.27
CA TRP A 237 -3.46 -3.24 -6.21
C TRP A 237 -3.97 -3.90 -4.93
N VAL A 238 -3.03 -4.44 -4.16
CA VAL A 238 -3.27 -4.80 -2.77
C VAL A 238 -2.34 -3.94 -1.93
N VAL A 239 -2.93 -3.12 -1.08
CA VAL A 239 -2.23 -2.16 -0.23
C VAL A 239 -2.26 -2.69 1.19
N GLY A 240 -1.08 -2.81 1.79
CA GLY A 240 -0.91 -3.28 3.17
C GLY A 240 -0.16 -2.26 4.01
N ASP A 241 -0.46 -2.25 5.29
CA ASP A 241 0.11 -1.36 6.28
C ASP A 241 1.10 -2.12 7.17
N VAL A 242 2.39 -2.00 6.87
CA VAL A 242 3.48 -2.68 7.58
C VAL A 242 3.91 -1.86 8.80
N PRO A 243 3.97 -2.43 10.01
CA PRO A 243 4.49 -1.73 11.19
C PRO A 243 5.91 -1.18 10.98
N GLU A 244 6.17 0.05 11.42
CA GLU A 244 7.43 0.79 11.25
C GLU A 244 8.66 -0.04 11.68
N GLN A 245 8.52 -0.82 12.75
CA GLN A 245 9.61 -1.60 13.34
C GLN A 245 10.20 -2.66 12.39
N ILE A 246 9.36 -3.21 11.51
CA ILE A 246 9.72 -4.29 10.59
C ILE A 246 9.72 -3.83 9.12
N ALA A 247 9.23 -2.62 8.85
CA ALA A 247 9.17 -2.06 7.49
C ALA A 247 10.56 -1.90 6.83
N ARG A 248 11.63 -1.76 7.64
CA ARG A 248 13.01 -1.68 7.16
C ARG A 248 13.47 -2.92 6.40
N ASP A 249 12.85 -4.07 6.65
CA ASP A 249 13.22 -5.36 6.05
C ASP A 249 12.39 -5.66 4.80
N VAL A 250 11.35 -4.84 4.53
CA VAL A 250 10.49 -4.95 3.36
C VAL A 250 11.07 -4.18 2.17
N ARG A 251 11.12 -4.80 0.99
CA ARG A 251 11.72 -4.23 -0.21
C ARG A 251 10.86 -4.45 -1.44
N VAL A 252 10.97 -3.54 -2.40
CA VAL A 252 10.42 -3.71 -3.74
C VAL A 252 11.01 -4.97 -4.39
N GLY A 253 10.16 -5.75 -5.05
CA GLY A 253 10.53 -7.01 -5.70
C GLY A 253 10.37 -8.26 -4.82
N GLN A 254 10.05 -8.13 -3.54
CA GLN A 254 9.73 -9.29 -2.69
C GLN A 254 8.43 -9.96 -3.13
N HIS A 255 8.43 -11.30 -3.07
CA HIS A 255 7.24 -12.10 -3.29
C HIS A 255 6.29 -12.01 -2.09
N VAL A 256 5.01 -11.95 -2.39
CA VAL A 256 3.94 -11.94 -1.39
C VAL A 256 2.84 -12.91 -1.79
N GLU A 257 2.30 -13.59 -0.81
CA GLU A 257 1.07 -14.37 -0.92
C GLU A 257 -0.09 -13.54 -0.34
N ILE A 258 -1.15 -13.38 -1.11
CA ILE A 258 -2.31 -12.59 -0.69
C ILE A 258 -3.49 -13.52 -0.49
N ASN A 259 -4.00 -13.54 0.73
CA ASN A 259 -5.21 -14.26 1.08
C ASN A 259 -6.38 -13.27 1.20
N VAL A 260 -7.48 -13.58 0.53
CA VAL A 260 -8.73 -12.81 0.61
C VAL A 260 -9.80 -13.70 1.24
N PRO A 261 -10.15 -13.51 2.51
CA PRO A 261 -11.07 -14.39 3.23
C PRO A 261 -12.42 -14.57 2.55
N ALA A 262 -12.92 -13.53 1.88
CA ALA A 262 -14.18 -13.59 1.11
C ALA A 262 -14.13 -14.55 -0.10
N LEU A 263 -12.94 -14.98 -0.53
CA LEU A 263 -12.73 -15.91 -1.65
C LEU A 263 -12.30 -17.32 -1.18
N GLY A 264 -12.37 -17.59 0.13
CA GLY A 264 -11.99 -18.85 0.73
C GLY A 264 -10.48 -19.04 0.81
N GLN A 265 -10.00 -20.27 0.62
CA GLN A 265 -8.57 -20.61 0.71
C GLN A 265 -7.77 -20.33 -0.57
N THR A 266 -8.24 -19.44 -1.43
CA THR A 266 -7.51 -19.08 -2.66
C THR A 266 -6.45 -18.04 -2.32
N ASN A 267 -5.18 -18.38 -2.51
CA ASN A 267 -4.07 -17.44 -2.43
C ASN A 267 -3.80 -16.85 -3.82
N PHE A 268 -3.42 -15.60 -3.85
CA PHE A 268 -2.97 -14.88 -5.03
C PHE A 268 -1.51 -14.49 -4.84
N ASP A 269 -0.70 -14.75 -5.85
CA ASP A 269 0.70 -14.36 -5.83
C ASP A 269 0.86 -12.93 -6.35
N GLY A 270 1.78 -12.20 -5.75
CA GLY A 270 2.11 -10.85 -6.16
C GLY A 270 3.56 -10.49 -5.86
N LEU A 271 3.95 -9.32 -6.38
CA LEU A 271 5.25 -8.71 -6.10
C LEU A 271 5.03 -7.34 -5.49
N ILE A 272 5.82 -6.99 -4.49
CA ILE A 272 5.85 -5.64 -3.96
C ILE A 272 6.39 -4.71 -5.03
N ILE A 273 5.58 -3.75 -5.47
CA ILE A 273 5.93 -2.76 -6.48
C ILE A 273 6.29 -1.40 -5.86
N PHE A 274 5.88 -1.17 -4.61
CA PHE A 274 6.12 0.09 -3.93
C PHE A 274 6.17 -0.11 -2.42
N VAL A 275 7.11 0.59 -1.77
CA VAL A 275 7.22 0.74 -0.31
C VAL A 275 7.33 2.24 -0.06
N ALA A 276 6.47 2.77 0.80
CA ALA A 276 6.47 4.21 1.10
C ALA A 276 7.71 4.63 1.89
N ASP A 277 8.28 5.78 1.53
CA ASP A 277 9.40 6.41 2.28
C ASP A 277 8.93 7.16 3.53
N THR A 278 7.63 7.21 3.76
CA THR A 278 7.02 7.93 4.88
C THR A 278 6.21 7.01 5.77
N VAL A 279 6.26 7.27 7.07
CA VAL A 279 5.46 6.57 8.07
C VAL A 279 4.16 7.33 8.30
N ASN A 280 3.04 6.63 8.30
CA ASN A 280 1.77 7.21 8.71
C ASN A 280 1.83 7.50 10.23
N PRO A 281 1.72 8.77 10.67
CA PRO A 281 1.92 9.12 12.08
C PRO A 281 0.79 8.63 13.00
N LEU A 282 -0.39 8.32 12.46
CA LEU A 282 -1.55 7.87 13.22
C LEU A 282 -1.48 6.36 13.49
N THR A 283 -1.15 5.58 12.47
CA THR A 283 -1.11 4.11 12.56
C THR A 283 0.26 3.56 12.88
N ARG A 284 1.34 4.37 12.73
CA ARG A 284 2.73 3.93 12.84
C ARG A 284 3.08 2.82 11.87
N THR A 285 2.56 2.93 10.64
CA THR A 285 2.78 1.97 9.56
C THR A 285 3.42 2.60 8.35
N VAL A 286 4.09 1.80 7.54
CA VAL A 286 4.61 2.11 6.20
C VAL A 286 3.72 1.42 5.20
N MET A 287 3.20 2.16 4.23
CA MET A 287 2.35 1.61 3.17
C MET A 287 3.20 0.79 2.19
N VAL A 288 2.74 -0.42 1.91
CA VAL A 288 3.31 -1.31 0.91
C VAL A 288 2.24 -1.64 -0.12
N ARG A 289 2.61 -1.59 -1.39
CA ARG A 289 1.70 -1.87 -2.51
C ARG A 289 2.21 -3.03 -3.35
N THR A 290 1.30 -3.91 -3.67
CA THR A 290 1.52 -5.07 -4.53
C THR A 290 0.58 -5.03 -5.71
N MET A 291 1.02 -5.43 -6.88
CA MET A 291 0.17 -5.62 -8.05
C MET A 291 -0.21 -7.08 -8.19
N VAL A 292 -1.49 -7.34 -8.39
CA VAL A 292 -2.06 -8.68 -8.55
C VAL A 292 -2.87 -8.75 -9.83
N GLU A 293 -2.59 -9.76 -10.65
CA GLU A 293 -3.37 -10.06 -11.85
C GLU A 293 -4.76 -10.57 -11.49
N ASN A 294 -5.78 -10.05 -12.14
CA ASN A 294 -7.19 -10.33 -11.85
C ASN A 294 -8.01 -10.62 -13.11
N PRO A 295 -7.58 -11.58 -13.99
CA PRO A 295 -8.23 -11.81 -15.30
C PRO A 295 -9.68 -12.26 -15.16
N ARG A 296 -10.04 -12.92 -14.07
CA ARG A 296 -11.42 -13.37 -13.78
C ARG A 296 -12.22 -12.36 -12.96
N ARG A 297 -11.66 -11.18 -12.65
CA ARG A 297 -12.31 -10.13 -11.86
C ARG A 297 -12.88 -10.62 -10.51
N ARG A 298 -12.21 -11.61 -9.88
CA ARG A 298 -12.62 -12.15 -8.59
C ARG A 298 -12.27 -11.20 -7.45
N LEU A 299 -11.12 -10.53 -7.55
CA LEU A 299 -10.71 -9.48 -6.62
C LEU A 299 -11.50 -8.22 -6.96
N LYS A 300 -12.28 -7.76 -6.00
CA LYS A 300 -13.02 -6.51 -6.13
C LYS A 300 -12.37 -5.45 -5.25
N PRO A 301 -12.29 -4.19 -5.70
CA PRO A 301 -11.90 -3.08 -4.84
C PRO A 301 -12.66 -3.10 -3.51
N ASP A 302 -12.02 -2.61 -2.47
CA ASP A 302 -12.49 -2.56 -1.08
C ASP A 302 -12.63 -3.92 -0.37
N MET A 303 -12.25 -5.04 -0.99
CA MET A 303 -12.13 -6.31 -0.29
C MET A 303 -10.96 -6.28 0.69
N LEU A 304 -11.20 -6.78 1.91
CA LEU A 304 -10.14 -7.01 2.88
C LEU A 304 -9.29 -8.21 2.46
N ALA A 305 -8.00 -8.09 2.67
CA ALA A 305 -7.01 -9.11 2.38
C ALA A 305 -5.99 -9.21 3.51
N THR A 306 -5.27 -10.31 3.55
CA THR A 306 -4.06 -10.46 4.34
C THR A 306 -2.91 -10.73 3.39
N MET A 307 -1.89 -9.88 3.45
CA MET A 307 -0.66 -10.03 2.69
C MET A 307 0.37 -10.77 3.55
N HIS A 308 0.88 -11.88 3.06
CA HIS A 308 1.98 -12.61 3.66
C HIS A 308 3.26 -12.26 2.89
N ILE A 309 4.08 -11.40 3.48
CA ILE A 309 5.38 -11.03 2.92
C ILE A 309 6.36 -12.13 3.31
N ILE A 310 6.98 -12.75 2.31
CA ILE A 310 7.97 -13.81 2.53
C ILE A 310 9.33 -13.12 2.65
N ASP A 311 9.92 -13.21 3.83
CA ASP A 311 11.27 -12.71 4.04
C ASP A 311 12.31 -13.61 3.36
N ASN A 312 13.52 -13.07 3.15
CA ASN A 312 14.60 -13.86 2.60
C ASN A 312 14.95 -15.01 3.55
N PRO A 313 15.12 -16.24 3.05
CA PRO A 313 15.52 -17.36 3.87
C PRO A 313 16.82 -17.02 4.62
N HIS A 314 16.79 -17.14 5.94
CA HIS A 314 17.96 -16.99 6.79
C HIS A 314 18.20 -18.26 7.60
N LYS A 315 19.46 -18.55 7.88
CA LYS A 315 19.83 -19.73 8.66
C LYS A 315 19.43 -19.51 10.12
N SER A 316 18.49 -20.29 10.58
CA SER A 316 18.03 -20.28 11.96
C SER A 316 18.29 -21.61 12.63
N LEU A 317 18.74 -21.55 13.89
CA LEU A 317 18.82 -22.72 14.74
C LEU A 317 17.39 -23.10 15.15
N VAL A 318 16.99 -24.33 14.91
CA VAL A 318 15.62 -24.78 15.22
C VAL A 318 15.62 -26.00 16.13
N VAL A 319 14.55 -26.11 16.91
CA VAL A 319 14.24 -27.28 17.72
C VAL A 319 12.85 -27.80 17.34
N PRO A 320 12.62 -29.13 17.31
CA PRO A 320 11.29 -29.68 17.12
C PRO A 320 10.37 -29.27 18.27
N GLU A 321 9.07 -29.10 18.02
CA GLU A 321 8.09 -28.77 19.07
C GLU A 321 8.08 -29.84 20.20
N THR A 322 8.33 -31.11 19.88
CA THR A 322 8.44 -32.20 20.83
C THR A 322 9.61 -32.08 21.83
N ALA A 323 10.60 -31.22 21.53
CA ALA A 323 11.73 -30.92 22.42
C ALA A 323 11.41 -29.85 23.45
N VAL A 324 10.31 -29.11 23.27
CA VAL A 324 9.98 -27.92 24.05
C VAL A 324 8.99 -28.27 25.16
N VAL A 325 9.28 -27.80 26.35
CA VAL A 325 8.36 -27.89 27.51
C VAL A 325 8.06 -26.47 27.98
N ARG A 326 6.78 -26.16 28.14
CA ARG A 326 6.33 -24.85 28.60
C ARG A 326 5.84 -24.91 30.05
N GLU A 327 6.40 -24.06 30.88
CA GLU A 327 5.99 -23.89 32.25
C GLU A 327 5.90 -22.41 32.63
N THR A 328 4.78 -22.01 33.21
CA THR A 328 4.54 -20.64 33.72
C THR A 328 4.95 -19.56 32.72
N ASN A 329 4.58 -19.69 31.46
CA ASN A 329 4.86 -18.77 30.35
C ASN A 329 6.36 -18.67 29.92
N GLN A 330 7.21 -19.64 30.31
CA GLN A 330 8.59 -19.80 29.88
C GLN A 330 8.75 -21.12 29.14
N ASP A 331 9.47 -21.10 28.02
CA ASP A 331 9.83 -22.28 27.26
C ASP A 331 11.18 -22.83 27.77
N TYR A 332 11.29 -24.16 27.84
CA TYR A 332 12.47 -24.88 28.33
C TYR A 332 12.82 -26.00 27.36
N VAL A 333 14.11 -26.30 27.28
CA VAL A 333 14.67 -27.46 26.57
C VAL A 333 15.60 -28.23 27.53
N PHE A 334 15.65 -29.56 27.39
CA PHE A 334 16.55 -30.38 28.16
C PHE A 334 17.85 -30.65 27.39
N ILE A 335 18.99 -30.26 27.97
CA ILE A 335 20.34 -30.52 27.44
C ILE A 335 20.87 -31.79 28.08
N ALA A 336 21.38 -32.72 27.27
CA ALA A 336 21.99 -33.95 27.75
C ALA A 336 23.41 -33.66 28.26
N GLN A 337 23.67 -34.04 29.56
CA GLN A 337 24.98 -33.94 30.20
C GLN A 337 25.54 -35.36 30.44
N GLY A 338 25.61 -36.20 29.40
CA GLY A 338 25.96 -37.59 29.43
C GLY A 338 24.74 -38.52 29.30
N ASP A 339 24.92 -39.85 29.58
CA ASP A 339 23.94 -40.88 29.22
C ASP A 339 22.63 -40.83 30.01
N LYS A 340 22.60 -40.21 31.19
CA LYS A 340 21.44 -40.26 32.10
C LYS A 340 21.11 -38.96 32.79
N ARG A 341 21.90 -37.92 32.62
CA ARG A 341 21.72 -36.62 33.28
C ARG A 341 21.27 -35.58 32.25
N PHE A 342 20.20 -34.88 32.53
CA PHE A 342 19.61 -33.85 31.70
C PHE A 342 19.46 -32.55 32.49
N LEU A 343 19.84 -31.45 31.89
CA LEU A 343 19.72 -30.11 32.47
C LEU A 343 18.63 -29.35 31.77
N ARG A 344 17.64 -28.87 32.49
CA ARG A 344 16.57 -28.02 32.00
C ARG A 344 17.10 -26.57 31.84
N VAL A 345 17.05 -26.03 30.64
CA VAL A 345 17.54 -24.71 30.34
C VAL A 345 16.42 -23.84 29.76
N PRO A 346 16.21 -22.62 30.27
CA PRO A 346 15.24 -21.70 29.69
C PRO A 346 15.72 -21.23 28.31
N VAL A 347 14.77 -21.17 27.36
CA VAL A 347 15.03 -20.76 25.98
C VAL A 347 14.02 -19.71 25.57
N GLU A 348 14.44 -18.80 24.70
CA GLU A 348 13.54 -17.90 23.98
C GLU A 348 13.34 -18.49 22.57
N LEU A 349 12.11 -18.82 22.22
CA LEU A 349 11.76 -19.43 20.97
C LEU A 349 10.85 -18.49 20.17
N GLY A 350 11.01 -18.50 18.84
CA GLY A 350 10.10 -17.85 17.93
C GLY A 350 8.80 -18.64 17.70
N PRO A 351 7.91 -18.15 16.83
CA PRO A 351 6.69 -18.87 16.48
C PRO A 351 7.01 -20.20 15.79
N GLU A 352 6.09 -21.14 15.90
CA GLU A 352 6.18 -22.45 15.24
C GLU A 352 6.06 -22.30 13.71
N VAL A 353 6.96 -22.97 13.00
CA VAL A 353 6.97 -23.02 11.54
C VAL A 353 7.24 -24.49 11.14
N ALA A 354 6.30 -25.16 10.50
CA ALA A 354 6.44 -26.52 9.99
C ALA A 354 6.98 -27.52 11.04
N ASP A 355 6.34 -27.58 12.24
CA ASP A 355 6.66 -28.47 13.37
C ASP A 355 8.03 -28.19 14.03
N VAL A 356 8.68 -27.08 13.71
CA VAL A 356 9.91 -26.63 14.38
C VAL A 356 9.76 -25.20 14.89
N ARG A 357 10.52 -24.87 15.93
CA ARG A 357 10.57 -23.52 16.48
C ARG A 357 11.98 -22.94 16.41
N PRO A 358 12.17 -21.72 15.86
CA PRO A 358 13.49 -21.08 15.84
C PRO A 358 13.91 -20.67 17.24
N VAL A 359 15.17 -20.91 17.54
CA VAL A 359 15.79 -20.56 18.81
C VAL A 359 16.35 -19.13 18.70
N LEU A 360 15.78 -18.22 19.48
CA LEU A 360 16.25 -16.84 19.55
C LEU A 360 17.40 -16.67 20.55
N LYS A 361 17.29 -17.37 21.70
CA LYS A 361 18.33 -17.40 22.76
C LYS A 361 18.27 -18.67 23.59
N GLY A 362 19.40 -19.03 24.20
CA GLY A 362 19.47 -20.07 25.22
C GLY A 362 20.08 -21.40 24.77
N LEU A 363 20.34 -21.61 23.46
CA LEU A 363 20.99 -22.82 22.94
C LEU A 363 22.11 -22.49 21.95
N THR A 364 23.07 -23.44 21.86
CA THR A 364 24.11 -23.41 20.84
C THR A 364 24.01 -24.65 19.91
N PRO A 365 24.50 -24.59 18.67
CA PRO A 365 24.38 -25.70 17.72
C PRO A 365 25.10 -26.98 18.14
N GLU A 366 26.10 -26.86 19.02
CA GLU A 366 26.92 -28.01 19.46
C GLU A 366 26.30 -28.80 20.59
N GLN A 367 25.33 -28.22 21.31
CA GLN A 367 24.69 -28.86 22.46
C GLN A 367 23.81 -30.03 22.03
N SER A 368 23.91 -31.12 22.75
CA SER A 368 22.97 -32.26 22.61
C SER A 368 21.72 -32.00 23.40
N ILE A 369 20.58 -32.00 22.75
CA ILE A 369 19.26 -31.74 23.38
C ILE A 369 18.35 -32.96 23.25
N VAL A 370 17.33 -33.01 24.08
CA VAL A 370 16.24 -33.99 23.94
C VAL A 370 15.32 -33.48 22.81
N VAL A 371 15.28 -34.21 21.70
CA VAL A 371 14.43 -33.88 20.53
C VAL A 371 13.05 -34.51 20.59
N ASP A 372 12.91 -35.58 21.36
CA ASP A 372 11.64 -36.26 21.54
C ASP A 372 11.58 -36.85 22.97
N GLY A 373 10.42 -36.74 23.64
CA GLY A 373 10.23 -37.22 25.00
C GLY A 373 10.52 -36.19 26.11
N ALA A 374 10.72 -34.90 25.79
CA ALA A 374 10.97 -33.85 26.77
C ALA A 374 9.85 -33.73 27.84
N PHE A 375 8.61 -33.95 27.46
CA PHE A 375 7.46 -33.99 28.37
C PHE A 375 7.59 -35.06 29.46
N HIS A 376 8.17 -36.21 29.14
CA HIS A 376 8.38 -37.30 30.16
C HIS A 376 9.43 -36.85 31.17
N LEU A 377 10.48 -36.16 30.77
CA LEU A 377 11.48 -35.61 31.68
C LEU A 377 10.90 -34.57 32.62
N ASP A 378 10.05 -33.68 32.10
CA ASP A 378 9.43 -32.65 32.94
C ASP A 378 8.48 -33.23 33.97
N ASN A 379 7.76 -34.29 33.62
CA ASN A 379 6.91 -35.01 34.59
C ASN A 379 7.72 -35.68 35.70
N GLU A 380 8.84 -36.34 35.39
CA GLU A 380 9.71 -36.92 36.41
C GLU A 380 10.32 -35.85 37.33
N ARG A 381 10.76 -34.70 36.73
CA ARG A 381 11.23 -33.58 37.51
C ARG A 381 10.18 -33.10 38.53
N LYS A 382 8.94 -32.91 38.07
CA LYS A 382 7.85 -32.47 38.93
C LYS A 382 7.50 -33.51 40.02
N LEU A 383 7.64 -34.80 39.73
CA LEU A 383 7.48 -35.82 40.74
C LEU A 383 8.59 -35.79 41.79
N ALA A 384 9.84 -35.56 41.36
CA ALA A 384 10.98 -35.44 42.28
C ALA A 384 10.94 -34.14 43.12
N GLU A 385 10.24 -33.11 42.68
CA GLU A 385 10.02 -31.87 43.47
C GLU A 385 8.96 -32.08 44.58
N LEU A 386 8.13 -33.11 44.48
CA LEU A 386 7.05 -33.42 45.44
C LEU A 386 7.46 -34.43 46.52
N GLU A 387 8.59 -35.12 46.34
CA GLU A 387 9.19 -36.03 47.31
C GLU A 387 10.20 -35.31 48.19
#